data_241af3fbf2de49cb219fbac66d7f5b9e
#
_entry.id   241af3fbf2de49cb219fbac66d7f5b9e
#
_cell.length_a   1.000
_cell.length_b   1.000
_cell.length_c   1.000
_cell.angle_alpha   90.00
_cell.angle_beta   90.00
_cell.angle_gamma   90.00
#
_symmetry.space_group_name_H-M   'P 1'
#
loop_
_entity.id
_entity.type
_entity.pdbx_description
1 polymer ?
#
loop_
_entity_poly.entity_id
_entity_poly.type
_entity_poly.pdbx_seq_one_letter_code
_entity_poly.pdbx_strand_id
1 'polypeptide(L)'
;MTDTKRKPIWKNELVWLFLITSGLFTLLYSKFLLGGFAYVFTDCGADTLQINYAQYEMFSSLFRSGDSGYALQAGLGMDLSSYCPAYLIPYNLLLILAPQRLLPWAVLASAYLKLLTMSLVGYLFYRKLMGEGIGTMAAALAWTFSGYVILWGQQYGFCTCMALFTVFMYFLQCYLNGEKRWKNAGLVLTVTMLLFASYYFLYMIAFFAVFYVVIYSIMQKRSIKSAAGKMIGLGGMGILGTLIGGIALVPIADTFLESARAGAVSGGSTSGLFHPYKGKTLGTIFARFFSNQMLGIDKEYSGNLNYYEGIVLAVSILTVFAISYFLVKKATRIKAIFLTALMVFLVVMPFTSRVLVFTKNSHRWCFMICFVEALAIGLFLQDVFREKNKKTVLCGGALATIIYAAMMVFVYSFK
;
A
#
# COMPACT_ATOMS: atom_id res chain seq x y z
N MET A 1 -0.96 40.00 -15.80
CA MET A 1 -0.61 39.64 -14.41
C MET A 1 -1.92 39.39 -13.68
N THR A 2 -2.37 38.16 -13.58
CA THR A 2 -3.57 37.81 -12.85
C THR A 2 -3.23 37.74 -11.36
N ASP A 3 -3.79 38.65 -10.63
CA ASP A 3 -3.69 38.76 -9.17
C ASP A 3 -4.23 37.48 -8.51
N THR A 4 -3.37 36.50 -8.31
CA THR A 4 -3.71 35.28 -7.58
C THR A 4 -3.77 35.62 -6.09
N LYS A 5 -4.90 36.20 -5.65
CA LYS A 5 -5.20 36.33 -4.21
C LYS A 5 -4.97 34.99 -3.56
N ARG A 6 -3.93 34.87 -2.73
CA ARG A 6 -3.62 33.66 -1.96
C ARG A 6 -4.85 33.29 -1.15
N LYS A 7 -5.40 32.10 -1.38
CA LYS A 7 -6.50 31.59 -0.54
C LYS A 7 -6.03 31.63 0.92
N PRO A 8 -6.87 32.08 1.87
CA PRO A 8 -6.51 32.07 3.28
C PRO A 8 -6.14 30.65 3.73
N ILE A 9 -5.21 30.53 4.68
CA ILE A 9 -4.61 29.24 5.12
C ILE A 9 -5.69 28.21 5.51
N TRP A 10 -6.75 28.64 6.18
CA TRP A 10 -7.88 27.76 6.58
C TRP A 10 -8.74 27.24 5.42
N LYS A 11 -8.57 27.78 4.20
CA LYS A 11 -9.18 27.24 2.97
C LYS A 11 -8.29 26.27 2.25
N ASN A 12 -7.11 25.97 2.78
CA ASN A 12 -6.17 25.03 2.18
C ASN A 12 -6.43 23.60 2.71
N GLU A 13 -6.94 22.72 1.86
CA GLU A 13 -7.24 21.32 2.19
C GLU A 13 -6.01 20.55 2.68
N LEU A 14 -4.81 20.88 2.21
CA LEU A 14 -3.57 20.26 2.68
C LEU A 14 -3.29 20.57 4.16
N VAL A 15 -3.63 21.77 4.62
CA VAL A 15 -3.47 22.13 6.05
C VAL A 15 -4.41 21.30 6.92
N TRP A 16 -5.67 21.20 6.51
CA TRP A 16 -6.64 20.36 7.21
C TRP A 16 -6.23 18.88 7.19
N LEU A 17 -5.75 18.41 6.06
CA LEU A 17 -5.31 17.04 5.93
C LEU A 17 -4.09 16.74 6.82
N PHE A 18 -3.14 17.68 6.90
CA PHE A 18 -2.02 17.60 7.84
C PHE A 18 -2.51 17.51 9.29
N LEU A 19 -3.42 18.39 9.70
CA LEU A 19 -3.96 18.42 11.07
C LEU A 19 -4.75 17.14 11.39
N ILE A 20 -5.61 16.69 10.47
CA ILE A 20 -6.41 15.47 10.66
C ILE A 20 -5.49 14.24 10.72
N THR A 21 -4.52 14.14 9.82
CA THR A 21 -3.55 13.01 9.83
C THR A 21 -2.75 12.99 11.12
N SER A 22 -2.27 14.15 11.58
CA SER A 22 -1.53 14.26 12.84
C SER A 22 -2.41 13.93 14.05
N GLY A 23 -3.66 14.40 14.07
CA GLY A 23 -4.62 14.08 15.12
C GLY A 23 -4.96 12.60 15.17
N LEU A 24 -5.23 11.96 14.01
CA LEU A 24 -5.49 10.54 13.92
C LEU A 24 -4.26 9.72 14.32
N PHE A 25 -3.07 10.13 13.88
CA PHE A 25 -1.83 9.48 14.33
C PHE A 25 -1.68 9.55 15.85
N THR A 26 -1.83 10.74 16.43
CA THR A 26 -1.74 10.92 17.89
C THR A 26 -2.75 10.05 18.63
N LEU A 27 -3.97 9.94 18.12
CA LEU A 27 -5.01 9.10 18.71
C LEU A 27 -4.67 7.61 18.62
N LEU A 28 -4.35 7.12 17.42
CA LEU A 28 -4.10 5.70 17.16
C LEU A 28 -2.80 5.20 17.82
N TYR A 29 -1.78 6.06 17.86
CA TYR A 29 -0.47 5.73 18.41
C TYR A 29 -0.26 6.29 19.84
N SER A 30 -1.34 6.71 20.50
CA SER A 30 -1.30 7.33 21.84
C SER A 30 -0.58 6.49 22.88
N LYS A 31 -0.74 5.16 22.87
CA LYS A 31 -0.05 4.25 23.79
C LYS A 31 1.48 4.29 23.65
N PHE A 32 1.97 4.49 22.42
CA PHE A 32 3.39 4.61 22.14
C PHE A 32 3.92 6.02 22.42
N LEU A 33 3.07 7.04 22.23
CA LEU A 33 3.42 8.45 22.48
C LEU A 33 3.40 8.81 23.97
N LEU A 34 2.46 8.27 24.74
CA LEU A 34 2.20 8.69 26.12
C LEU A 34 2.42 7.57 27.14
N GLY A 35 2.36 6.30 26.73
CA GLY A 35 2.32 5.15 27.63
C GLY A 35 3.67 4.51 27.93
N GLY A 36 4.78 5.02 27.43
CA GLY A 36 6.10 4.43 27.65
C GLY A 36 6.34 3.10 26.93
N PHE A 37 5.49 2.75 25.96
CA PHE A 37 5.68 1.57 25.09
C PHE A 37 6.47 1.94 23.85
N ALA A 38 7.41 1.08 23.44
CA ALA A 38 8.04 1.21 22.13
C ALA A 38 7.09 0.69 21.04
N TYR A 39 7.18 1.29 19.83
CA TYR A 39 6.46 0.82 18.65
C TYR A 39 7.15 -0.43 18.08
N VAL A 40 7.16 -1.48 18.88
CA VAL A 40 7.77 -2.77 18.60
C VAL A 40 6.79 -3.86 19.01
N PHE A 41 6.59 -4.85 18.15
CA PHE A 41 5.60 -5.91 18.36
C PHE A 41 6.29 -7.26 18.57
N THR A 42 5.78 -8.03 19.50
CA THR A 42 6.14 -9.42 19.75
C THR A 42 5.00 -10.31 19.24
N ASP A 43 4.78 -10.27 17.94
CA ASP A 43 3.76 -11.11 17.30
C ASP A 43 4.22 -12.58 17.16
N CYS A 44 3.38 -13.42 16.55
CA CYS A 44 3.70 -14.84 16.36
C CYS A 44 5.01 -15.08 15.59
N GLY A 45 5.44 -14.17 14.72
CA GLY A 45 6.70 -14.24 14.00
C GLY A 45 7.81 -13.45 14.66
N ALA A 46 7.48 -12.57 15.60
CA ALA A 46 8.39 -11.63 16.26
C ALA A 46 9.29 -10.84 15.30
N ASP A 47 8.90 -10.74 14.02
CA ASP A 47 9.70 -10.11 12.95
C ASP A 47 10.05 -8.66 13.29
N THR A 48 9.12 -7.93 13.93
CA THR A 48 9.34 -6.54 14.28
C THR A 48 10.46 -6.41 15.30
N LEU A 49 10.46 -7.23 16.35
CA LEU A 49 11.47 -7.20 17.41
C LEU A 49 12.77 -7.88 16.96
N GLN A 50 12.68 -9.11 16.43
CA GLN A 50 13.84 -9.94 16.16
C GLN A 50 14.58 -9.57 14.88
N ILE A 51 13.89 -9.00 13.89
CA ILE A 51 14.47 -8.66 12.59
C ILE A 51 14.54 -7.15 12.41
N ASN A 52 13.37 -6.48 12.30
CA ASN A 52 13.34 -5.10 11.82
C ASN A 52 13.98 -4.11 12.82
N TYR A 53 13.63 -4.21 14.10
CA TYR A 53 14.17 -3.31 15.12
C TYR A 53 15.64 -3.62 15.41
N ALA A 54 15.99 -4.89 15.53
CA ALA A 54 17.37 -5.34 15.73
C ALA A 54 18.29 -4.90 14.59
N GLN A 55 17.82 -4.96 13.34
CA GLN A 55 18.56 -4.43 12.19
C GLN A 55 18.80 -2.93 12.34
N TYR A 56 17.81 -2.13 12.67
CA TYR A 56 17.98 -0.69 12.83
C TYR A 56 18.95 -0.35 13.96
N GLU A 57 18.91 -1.08 15.07
CA GLU A 57 19.85 -0.90 16.17
C GLU A 57 21.29 -1.23 15.75
N MET A 58 21.48 -2.39 15.11
CA MET A 58 22.78 -2.81 14.59
C MET A 58 23.33 -1.76 13.61
N PHE A 59 22.55 -1.33 12.68
CA PHE A 59 22.97 -0.38 11.65
C PHE A 59 23.27 1.02 12.21
N SER A 60 22.45 1.50 13.13
CA SER A 60 22.73 2.75 13.82
C SER A 60 24.04 2.68 14.62
N SER A 61 24.36 1.53 15.19
CA SER A 61 25.61 1.28 15.89
C SER A 61 26.79 1.27 14.92
N LEU A 62 26.71 0.50 13.84
CA LEU A 62 27.76 0.38 12.83
C LEU A 62 28.06 1.69 12.12
N PHE A 63 27.02 2.46 11.80
CA PHE A 63 27.21 3.79 11.20
C PHE A 63 28.02 4.72 12.11
N ARG A 64 27.84 4.64 13.43
CA ARG A 64 28.58 5.44 14.41
C ARG A 64 29.99 4.95 14.68
N SER A 65 30.21 3.63 14.65
CA SER A 65 31.55 3.06 14.78
C SER A 65 32.40 3.25 13.52
N GLY A 66 31.79 3.59 12.39
CA GLY A 66 32.46 3.67 11.10
C GLY A 66 32.65 2.30 10.41
N ASP A 67 32.12 1.23 11.01
CA ASP A 67 32.16 -0.11 10.44
C ASP A 67 31.03 -0.28 9.45
N SER A 68 31.29 -0.29 8.17
CA SER A 68 30.26 -0.28 7.11
C SER A 68 30.22 -1.52 6.22
N GLY A 69 31.19 -2.44 6.37
CA GLY A 69 31.32 -3.55 5.43
C GLY A 69 30.78 -4.89 5.93
N TYR A 70 31.18 -5.30 7.13
CA TYR A 70 30.93 -6.63 7.65
C TYR A 70 30.60 -6.60 9.15
N ALA A 71 29.52 -7.23 9.56
CA ALA A 71 29.09 -7.28 10.96
C ALA A 71 29.35 -8.67 11.55
N LEU A 72 30.43 -8.82 12.34
CA LEU A 72 30.74 -10.06 13.06
C LEU A 72 29.69 -10.43 14.10
N GLN A 73 29.03 -9.43 14.70
CA GLN A 73 27.97 -9.59 15.70
C GLN A 73 26.62 -10.04 15.13
N ALA A 74 26.47 -10.09 13.82
CA ALA A 74 25.26 -10.57 13.16
C ALA A 74 25.40 -12.05 12.79
N GLY A 75 24.88 -12.94 13.61
CA GLY A 75 25.02 -14.38 13.44
C GLY A 75 26.49 -14.81 13.55
N LEU A 76 27.01 -15.48 12.53
CA LEU A 76 28.43 -15.85 12.39
C LEU A 76 29.23 -14.84 11.55
N GLY A 77 28.67 -13.67 11.34
CA GLY A 77 29.17 -12.63 10.46
C GLY A 77 28.25 -12.45 9.23
N MET A 78 27.97 -11.20 8.89
CA MET A 78 27.10 -10.86 7.75
C MET A 78 27.69 -9.70 6.95
N ASP A 79 27.70 -9.85 5.64
CA ASP A 79 27.97 -8.75 4.72
C ASP A 79 26.78 -7.77 4.69
N LEU A 80 27.07 -6.49 4.95
CA LEU A 80 26.06 -5.45 5.04
C LEU A 80 25.79 -4.74 3.71
N SER A 81 26.57 -5.03 2.68
CA SER A 81 26.51 -4.34 1.39
C SER A 81 25.10 -4.42 0.76
N SER A 82 24.41 -5.54 0.93
CA SER A 82 23.04 -5.74 0.44
C SER A 82 21.98 -4.88 1.17
N TYR A 83 22.29 -4.41 2.37
CA TYR A 83 21.36 -3.61 3.20
C TYR A 83 21.68 -2.10 3.17
N CYS A 84 22.93 -1.72 2.89
CA CYS A 84 23.36 -0.32 2.88
C CYS A 84 22.47 0.62 2.04
N PRO A 85 21.97 0.22 0.86
CA PRO A 85 21.12 1.09 0.06
C PRO A 85 19.79 1.48 0.71
N ALA A 86 19.25 0.62 1.58
CA ALA A 86 18.01 0.92 2.31
C ALA A 86 18.17 2.14 3.26
N TYR A 87 19.40 2.51 3.63
CA TYR A 87 19.65 3.69 4.45
C TYR A 87 19.49 5.00 3.71
N LEU A 88 19.65 5.00 2.40
CA LEU A 88 19.48 6.18 1.57
C LEU A 88 17.99 6.58 1.45
N ILE A 89 17.08 5.77 1.97
CA ILE A 89 15.66 6.09 2.03
C ILE A 89 15.44 7.16 3.12
N PRO A 90 14.78 8.30 2.80
CA PRO A 90 14.65 9.42 3.74
C PRO A 90 14.07 9.04 5.11
N TYR A 91 13.11 8.11 5.14
CA TYR A 91 12.50 7.64 6.39
C TYR A 91 13.47 6.87 7.30
N ASN A 92 14.44 6.20 6.71
CA ASN A 92 15.42 5.40 7.43
C ASN A 92 16.62 6.25 7.92
N LEU A 93 16.88 7.40 7.30
CA LEU A 93 17.91 8.34 7.77
C LEU A 93 17.69 8.74 9.23
N LEU A 94 16.43 8.93 9.64
CA LEU A 94 16.10 9.22 11.04
C LEU A 94 16.56 8.10 11.99
N LEU A 95 16.43 6.84 11.55
CA LEU A 95 16.77 5.67 12.35
C LEU A 95 18.27 5.50 12.51
N ILE A 96 19.03 5.80 11.45
CA ILE A 96 20.50 5.71 11.47
C ILE A 96 21.11 6.82 12.30
N LEU A 97 20.59 8.04 12.17
CA LEU A 97 21.11 9.22 12.86
C LEU A 97 20.69 9.29 14.32
N ALA A 98 19.62 8.58 14.71
CA ALA A 98 19.12 8.61 16.08
C ALA A 98 20.11 7.94 17.05
N PRO A 99 20.45 8.55 18.19
CA PRO A 99 21.12 7.86 19.28
C PRO A 99 20.32 6.64 19.73
N GLN A 100 20.99 5.59 20.21
CA GLN A 100 20.36 4.34 20.66
C GLN A 100 19.17 4.59 21.62
N ARG A 101 19.33 5.53 22.56
CA ARG A 101 18.26 5.92 23.49
C ARG A 101 17.02 6.50 22.82
N LEU A 102 17.17 7.10 21.64
CA LEU A 102 16.10 7.74 20.89
C LEU A 102 15.59 6.87 19.74
N LEU A 103 16.19 5.70 19.51
CA LEU A 103 15.79 4.82 18.41
C LEU A 103 14.29 4.45 18.43
N PRO A 104 13.66 4.11 19.59
CA PRO A 104 12.21 3.84 19.63
C PRO A 104 11.38 5.03 19.14
N TRP A 105 11.79 6.24 19.51
CA TRP A 105 11.12 7.48 19.07
C TRP A 105 11.36 7.78 17.60
N ALA A 106 12.57 7.49 17.10
CA ALA A 106 12.90 7.62 15.68
C ALA A 106 12.07 6.67 14.81
N VAL A 107 11.84 5.44 15.28
CA VAL A 107 10.95 4.46 14.63
C VAL A 107 9.52 5.01 14.55
N LEU A 108 9.00 5.54 15.64
CA LEU A 108 7.67 6.13 15.69
C LEU A 108 7.56 7.38 14.79
N ALA A 109 8.57 8.26 14.82
CA ALA A 109 8.65 9.44 13.94
C ALA A 109 8.72 9.03 12.46
N SER A 110 9.48 8.00 12.13
CA SER A 110 9.52 7.43 10.78
C SER A 110 8.15 6.91 10.33
N ALA A 111 7.41 6.22 11.20
CA ALA A 111 6.05 5.78 10.93
C ALA A 111 5.11 6.97 10.66
N TYR A 112 5.18 8.01 11.49
CA TYR A 112 4.42 9.25 11.28
C TYR A 112 4.71 9.89 9.93
N LEU A 113 5.99 10.06 9.56
CA LEU A 113 6.37 10.66 8.28
C LEU A 113 5.89 9.84 7.08
N LYS A 114 5.87 8.52 7.17
CA LYS A 114 5.32 7.64 6.13
C LYS A 114 3.82 7.86 5.96
N LEU A 115 3.06 7.87 7.05
CA LEU A 115 1.61 8.15 7.02
C LEU A 115 1.33 9.56 6.51
N LEU A 116 2.10 10.55 6.94
CA LEU A 116 1.97 11.92 6.46
C LEU A 116 2.25 12.02 4.95
N THR A 117 3.27 11.33 4.46
CA THR A 117 3.56 11.26 3.02
C THR A 117 2.40 10.64 2.26
N MET A 118 1.87 9.50 2.73
CA MET A 118 0.71 8.84 2.09
C MET A 118 -0.51 9.76 2.06
N SER A 119 -0.78 10.48 3.12
CA SER A 119 -1.90 11.40 3.21
C SER A 119 -1.74 12.60 2.26
N LEU A 120 -0.64 13.34 2.36
CA LEU A 120 -0.47 14.58 1.59
C LEU A 120 -0.22 14.31 0.11
N VAL A 121 0.66 13.35 -0.22
CA VAL A 121 0.95 12.99 -1.61
C VAL A 121 -0.22 12.20 -2.23
N GLY A 122 -0.88 11.35 -1.45
CA GLY A 122 -2.12 10.68 -1.86
C GLY A 122 -3.21 11.68 -2.23
N TYR A 123 -3.40 12.73 -1.42
CA TYR A 123 -4.30 13.83 -1.77
C TYR A 123 -3.92 14.48 -3.10
N LEU A 124 -2.63 14.78 -3.32
CA LEU A 124 -2.17 15.38 -4.58
C LEU A 124 -2.44 14.46 -5.78
N PHE A 125 -2.31 13.14 -5.60
CA PHE A 125 -2.66 12.16 -6.61
C PHE A 125 -4.18 12.15 -6.90
N TYR A 126 -5.00 11.96 -5.86
CA TYR A 126 -6.46 11.88 -6.02
C TYR A 126 -7.04 13.18 -6.55
N ARG A 127 -6.48 14.34 -6.16
CA ARG A 127 -6.86 15.64 -6.69
C ARG A 127 -6.71 15.74 -8.21
N LYS A 128 -5.71 15.06 -8.79
CA LYS A 128 -5.54 15.02 -10.25
C LYS A 128 -6.63 14.22 -10.97
N LEU A 129 -7.29 13.31 -10.27
CA LEU A 129 -8.37 12.48 -10.80
C LEU A 129 -9.77 13.05 -10.55
N MET A 130 -9.97 13.67 -9.39
CA MET A 130 -11.29 14.08 -8.91
C MET A 130 -11.45 15.59 -8.72
N GLY A 131 -10.36 16.37 -8.73
CA GLY A 131 -10.35 17.77 -8.31
C GLY A 131 -10.24 17.95 -6.79
N GLU A 132 -10.39 19.19 -6.33
CA GLU A 132 -10.41 19.54 -4.89
C GLU A 132 -11.76 19.18 -4.28
N GLY A 133 -11.78 18.87 -2.98
CA GLY A 133 -12.99 18.64 -2.22
C GLY A 133 -12.88 17.55 -1.16
N ILE A 134 -13.92 17.46 -0.35
CA ILE A 134 -14.02 16.53 0.78
C ILE A 134 -13.82 15.06 0.38
N GLY A 135 -14.31 14.68 -0.81
CA GLY A 135 -14.12 13.32 -1.34
C GLY A 135 -12.65 13.01 -1.59
N THR A 136 -11.87 13.99 -2.06
CA THR A 136 -10.44 13.84 -2.31
C THR A 136 -9.67 13.70 -1.00
N MET A 137 -10.02 14.49 0.02
CA MET A 137 -9.46 14.34 1.37
C MET A 137 -9.80 12.98 1.98
N ALA A 138 -11.05 12.56 1.85
CA ALA A 138 -11.51 11.25 2.33
C ALA A 138 -10.79 10.09 1.65
N ALA A 139 -10.55 10.15 0.34
CA ALA A 139 -9.76 9.15 -0.38
C ALA A 139 -8.32 9.06 0.18
N ALA A 140 -7.67 10.20 0.39
CA ALA A 140 -6.32 10.24 0.93
C ALA A 140 -6.25 9.64 2.35
N LEU A 141 -7.20 9.99 3.21
CA LEU A 141 -7.29 9.44 4.58
C LEU A 141 -7.63 7.94 4.57
N ALA A 142 -8.58 7.53 3.73
CA ALA A 142 -8.97 6.13 3.59
C ALA A 142 -7.80 5.25 3.14
N TRP A 143 -6.96 5.73 2.21
CA TRP A 143 -5.73 5.06 1.82
C TRP A 143 -4.72 5.01 2.98
N THR A 144 -4.43 6.16 3.59
CA THR A 144 -3.41 6.30 4.63
C THR A 144 -3.70 5.44 5.86
N PHE A 145 -4.96 5.37 6.26
CA PHE A 145 -5.42 4.59 7.42
C PHE A 145 -6.17 3.31 7.02
N SER A 146 -5.89 2.79 5.82
CA SER A 146 -6.44 1.50 5.39
C SER A 146 -5.99 0.37 6.32
N GLY A 147 -6.81 -0.67 6.41
CA GLY A 147 -6.48 -1.86 7.19
C GLY A 147 -5.13 -2.48 6.77
N TYR A 148 -4.81 -2.42 5.48
CA TYR A 148 -3.50 -2.85 4.98
C TYR A 148 -2.35 -2.05 5.61
N VAL A 149 -2.41 -0.72 5.53
CA VAL A 149 -1.33 0.16 6.02
C VAL A 149 -1.17 0.05 7.53
N ILE A 150 -2.28 0.01 8.28
CA ILE A 150 -2.24 -0.07 9.75
C ILE A 150 -1.72 -1.43 10.22
N LEU A 151 -2.20 -2.53 9.62
CA LEU A 151 -1.75 -3.86 9.98
C LEU A 151 -0.28 -4.08 9.63
N TRP A 152 0.11 -3.77 8.38
CA TRP A 152 1.47 -3.93 7.91
C TRP A 152 2.43 -2.84 8.38
N GLY A 153 1.92 -1.83 9.09
CA GLY A 153 2.74 -0.79 9.73
C GLY A 153 3.75 -1.36 10.73
N GLN A 154 3.45 -2.49 11.35
CA GLN A 154 4.39 -3.23 12.19
C GLN A 154 5.62 -3.74 11.42
N GLN A 155 5.47 -4.06 10.15
CA GLN A 155 6.57 -4.36 9.23
C GLN A 155 7.07 -3.03 8.63
N TYR A 156 8.02 -2.39 9.26
CA TYR A 156 8.45 -1.01 8.95
C TYR A 156 8.80 -0.80 7.48
N GLY A 157 9.41 -1.81 6.83
CA GLY A 157 9.75 -1.80 5.40
C GLY A 157 8.53 -1.76 4.49
N PHE A 158 7.44 -2.45 4.86
CA PHE A 158 6.21 -2.46 4.06
C PHE A 158 5.54 -1.09 4.05
N CYS A 159 5.46 -0.44 5.21
CA CYS A 159 4.94 0.92 5.30
C CYS A 159 5.80 1.92 4.49
N THR A 160 7.13 1.72 4.46
CA THR A 160 8.04 2.48 3.59
C THR A 160 7.66 2.29 2.11
N CYS A 161 7.43 1.04 1.68
CA CYS A 161 7.02 0.76 0.30
C CYS A 161 5.66 1.39 -0.04
N MET A 162 4.70 1.43 0.90
CA MET A 162 3.40 2.07 0.67
C MET A 162 3.52 3.59 0.52
N ALA A 163 4.36 4.23 1.32
CA ALA A 163 4.63 5.65 1.18
C ALA A 163 5.29 5.97 -0.18
N LEU A 164 6.31 5.20 -0.57
CA LEU A 164 6.97 5.33 -1.86
C LEU A 164 6.04 4.98 -3.04
N PHE A 165 5.17 3.98 -2.90
CA PHE A 165 4.13 3.67 -3.89
C PHE A 165 3.21 4.87 -4.12
N THR A 166 2.81 5.55 -3.06
CA THR A 166 1.97 6.75 -3.18
C THR A 166 2.69 7.87 -3.95
N VAL A 167 3.98 8.08 -3.67
CA VAL A 167 4.82 9.04 -4.39
C VAL A 167 4.98 8.64 -5.86
N PHE A 168 5.22 7.35 -6.12
CA PHE A 168 5.30 6.77 -7.46
C PHE A 168 4.01 7.04 -8.26
N MET A 169 2.84 6.76 -7.69
CA MET A 169 1.55 6.97 -8.34
C MET A 169 1.30 8.45 -8.65
N TYR A 170 1.71 9.35 -7.77
CA TYR A 170 1.63 10.79 -8.03
C TYR A 170 2.48 11.20 -9.23
N PHE A 171 3.74 10.77 -9.30
CA PHE A 171 4.61 11.10 -10.43
C PHE A 171 4.19 10.39 -11.72
N LEU A 172 3.70 9.14 -11.62
CA LEU A 172 3.11 8.44 -12.77
C LEU A 172 1.93 9.21 -13.34
N GLN A 173 1.03 9.71 -12.48
CA GLN A 173 -0.10 10.52 -12.95
C GLN A 173 0.35 11.84 -13.58
N CYS A 174 1.38 12.50 -13.02
CA CYS A 174 1.99 13.68 -13.64
C CYS A 174 2.55 13.38 -15.04
N TYR A 175 3.25 12.26 -15.19
CA TYR A 175 3.77 11.80 -16.48
C TYR A 175 2.65 11.52 -17.50
N LEU A 176 1.60 10.84 -17.08
CA LEU A 176 0.45 10.54 -17.93
C LEU A 176 -0.26 11.82 -18.38
N ASN A 177 -0.35 12.82 -17.53
CA ASN A 177 -0.95 14.12 -17.85
C ASN A 177 -0.04 15.00 -18.73
N GLY A 178 1.21 14.60 -19.00
CA GLY A 178 2.15 15.38 -19.80
C GLY A 178 2.67 16.62 -19.07
N GLU A 179 2.78 16.57 -17.75
CA GLU A 179 3.28 17.69 -16.95
C GLU A 179 4.79 17.91 -17.12
N LYS A 180 5.34 18.92 -16.44
CA LYS A 180 6.74 19.35 -16.57
C LYS A 180 7.73 18.17 -16.49
N ARG A 181 8.73 18.16 -17.40
CA ARG A 181 9.71 17.06 -17.55
C ARG A 181 10.50 16.74 -16.27
N TRP A 182 10.76 17.70 -15.39
CA TRP A 182 11.45 17.43 -14.13
C TRP A 182 10.70 16.44 -13.21
N LYS A 183 9.36 16.31 -13.37
CA LYS A 183 8.57 15.31 -12.64
C LYS A 183 8.86 13.88 -13.10
N ASN A 184 9.40 13.70 -14.30
CA ASN A 184 9.88 12.39 -14.77
C ASN A 184 11.10 11.94 -13.95
N ALA A 185 11.99 12.87 -13.57
CA ALA A 185 13.08 12.56 -12.66
C ALA A 185 12.58 12.10 -11.28
N GLY A 186 11.48 12.68 -10.80
CA GLY A 186 10.80 12.20 -9.59
C GLY A 186 10.31 10.75 -9.71
N LEU A 187 9.81 10.35 -10.89
CA LEU A 187 9.40 8.97 -11.14
C LEU A 187 10.62 8.03 -11.13
N VAL A 188 11.69 8.38 -11.83
CA VAL A 188 12.96 7.62 -11.85
C VAL A 188 13.52 7.45 -10.44
N LEU A 189 13.62 8.56 -9.69
CA LEU A 189 14.13 8.53 -8.31
C LEU A 189 13.26 7.65 -7.40
N THR A 190 11.94 7.69 -7.57
CA THR A 190 11.03 6.86 -6.77
C THR A 190 11.20 5.37 -7.09
N VAL A 191 11.45 5.00 -8.35
CA VAL A 191 11.79 3.61 -8.73
C VAL A 191 13.08 3.18 -8.04
N THR A 192 14.11 4.02 -8.06
CA THR A 192 15.38 3.75 -7.35
C THR A 192 15.15 3.55 -5.85
N MET A 193 14.36 4.43 -5.20
CA MET A 193 14.05 4.31 -3.77
C MET A 193 13.23 3.06 -3.45
N LEU A 194 12.29 2.68 -4.32
CA LEU A 194 11.52 1.44 -4.18
C LEU A 194 12.43 0.21 -4.30
N LEU A 195 13.41 0.23 -5.20
CA LEU A 195 14.40 -0.84 -5.31
C LEU A 195 15.23 -0.97 -4.03
N PHE A 196 15.65 0.15 -3.46
CA PHE A 196 16.36 0.17 -2.17
C PHE A 196 15.50 -0.33 -1.01
N ALA A 197 14.20 -0.02 -1.03
CA ALA A 197 13.27 -0.47 0.00
C ALA A 197 12.94 -1.97 -0.13
N SER A 198 12.59 -2.41 -1.34
CA SER A 198 12.24 -3.80 -1.63
C SER A 198 12.01 -4.02 -3.13
N TYR A 199 12.88 -4.81 -3.76
CA TYR A 199 12.68 -5.27 -5.14
C TYR A 199 11.36 -6.04 -5.30
N TYR A 200 10.92 -6.75 -4.27
CA TYR A 200 9.68 -7.51 -4.24
C TYR A 200 8.44 -6.61 -4.39
N PHE A 201 8.38 -5.49 -3.65
CA PHE A 201 7.31 -4.51 -3.81
C PHE A 201 7.43 -3.74 -5.12
N LEU A 202 8.65 -3.41 -5.56
CA LEU A 202 8.86 -2.76 -6.86
C LEU A 202 8.27 -3.59 -8.00
N TYR A 203 8.48 -4.92 -7.98
CA TYR A 203 7.90 -5.83 -8.96
C TYR A 203 6.37 -5.74 -9.00
N MET A 204 5.71 -5.83 -7.83
CA MET A 204 4.25 -5.71 -7.74
C MET A 204 3.76 -4.35 -8.23
N ILE A 205 4.44 -3.27 -7.84
CA ILE A 205 4.11 -1.89 -8.24
C ILE A 205 4.27 -1.70 -9.76
N ALA A 206 5.31 -2.27 -10.37
CA ALA A 206 5.50 -2.23 -11.81
C ALA A 206 4.34 -2.93 -12.56
N PHE A 207 3.91 -4.08 -12.05
CA PHE A 207 2.72 -4.78 -12.58
C PHE A 207 1.47 -3.90 -12.51
N PHE A 208 1.21 -3.31 -11.34
CA PHE A 208 0.08 -2.40 -11.16
C PHE A 208 0.17 -1.18 -12.09
N ALA A 209 1.35 -0.61 -12.27
CA ALA A 209 1.57 0.55 -13.12
C ALA A 209 1.20 0.26 -14.60
N VAL A 210 1.55 -0.94 -15.10
CA VAL A 210 1.15 -1.38 -16.45
C VAL A 210 -0.37 -1.38 -16.58
N PHE A 211 -1.07 -2.05 -15.68
CA PHE A 211 -2.54 -2.07 -15.69
C PHE A 211 -3.14 -0.66 -15.53
N TYR A 212 -2.59 0.14 -14.65
CA TYR A 212 -3.04 1.51 -14.44
C TYR A 212 -2.93 2.35 -15.71
N VAL A 213 -1.80 2.30 -16.42
CA VAL A 213 -1.58 3.04 -17.68
C VAL A 213 -2.57 2.58 -18.75
N VAL A 214 -2.82 1.27 -18.87
CA VAL A 214 -3.78 0.72 -19.83
C VAL A 214 -5.19 1.21 -19.51
N ILE A 215 -5.68 1.01 -18.28
CA ILE A 215 -7.03 1.40 -17.88
C ILE A 215 -7.21 2.92 -18.01
N TYR A 216 -6.23 3.70 -17.54
CA TYR A 216 -6.28 5.16 -17.66
C TYR A 216 -6.33 5.62 -19.11
N SER A 217 -5.55 4.98 -20.01
CA SER A 217 -5.54 5.31 -21.43
C SER A 217 -6.89 5.00 -22.10
N ILE A 218 -7.51 3.89 -21.75
CA ILE A 218 -8.87 3.52 -22.20
C ILE A 218 -9.89 4.56 -21.71
N MET A 219 -9.83 4.90 -20.43
CA MET A 219 -10.76 5.89 -19.85
C MET A 219 -10.63 7.26 -20.48
N GLN A 220 -9.41 7.66 -20.84
CA GLN A 220 -9.13 8.93 -21.53
C GLN A 220 -9.30 8.85 -23.05
N LYS A 221 -9.78 7.72 -23.58
CA LYS A 221 -9.97 7.48 -25.02
C LYS A 221 -8.72 7.78 -25.86
N ARG A 222 -7.54 7.46 -25.32
CA ARG A 222 -6.27 7.67 -26.03
C ARG A 222 -6.12 6.67 -27.18
N SER A 223 -5.44 7.08 -28.25
CA SER A 223 -5.08 6.14 -29.32
C SER A 223 -4.08 5.09 -28.82
N ILE A 224 -4.11 3.90 -29.42
CA ILE A 224 -3.18 2.81 -29.09
C ILE A 224 -1.72 3.27 -29.20
N LYS A 225 -1.39 4.04 -30.25
CA LYS A 225 -0.04 4.62 -30.42
C LYS A 225 0.37 5.52 -29.26
N SER A 226 -0.55 6.36 -28.76
CA SER A 226 -0.30 7.25 -27.62
C SER A 226 -0.12 6.44 -26.33
N ALA A 227 -0.95 5.41 -26.10
CA ALA A 227 -0.86 4.54 -24.93
C ALA A 227 0.46 3.74 -24.95
N ALA A 228 0.84 3.17 -26.10
CA ALA A 228 2.11 2.47 -26.30
C ALA A 228 3.32 3.39 -26.05
N GLY A 229 3.29 4.61 -26.57
CA GLY A 229 4.35 5.61 -26.33
C GLY A 229 4.50 5.94 -24.82
N LYS A 230 3.38 6.05 -24.10
CA LYS A 230 3.42 6.24 -22.63
C LYS A 230 3.98 5.02 -21.90
N MET A 231 3.67 3.81 -22.36
CA MET A 231 4.17 2.57 -21.79
C MET A 231 5.69 2.43 -22.01
N ILE A 232 6.17 2.69 -23.25
CA ILE A 232 7.59 2.65 -23.58
C ILE A 232 8.37 3.68 -22.74
N GLY A 233 7.85 4.91 -22.63
CA GLY A 233 8.47 5.94 -21.79
C GLY A 233 8.52 5.58 -20.31
N LEU A 234 7.46 4.97 -19.78
CA LEU A 234 7.45 4.44 -18.40
C LEU A 234 8.50 3.34 -18.24
N GLY A 235 8.57 2.40 -19.20
CA GLY A 235 9.58 1.33 -19.21
C GLY A 235 11.01 1.90 -19.21
N GLY A 236 11.29 2.90 -20.05
CA GLY A 236 12.60 3.55 -20.08
C GLY A 236 12.96 4.23 -18.74
N MET A 237 12.02 4.93 -18.12
CA MET A 237 12.22 5.51 -16.78
C MET A 237 12.40 4.44 -15.71
N GLY A 238 11.66 3.33 -15.80
CA GLY A 238 11.82 2.18 -14.92
C GLY A 238 13.22 1.57 -15.03
N ILE A 239 13.69 1.31 -16.25
CA ILE A 239 15.06 0.81 -16.52
C ILE A 239 16.10 1.78 -15.97
N LEU A 240 15.97 3.09 -16.25
CA LEU A 240 16.91 4.09 -15.73
C LEU A 240 16.95 4.11 -14.19
N GLY A 241 15.78 4.06 -13.53
CA GLY A 241 15.71 3.99 -12.07
C GLY A 241 16.34 2.72 -11.50
N THR A 242 16.17 1.58 -12.18
CA THR A 242 16.80 0.32 -11.81
C THR A 242 18.31 0.34 -12.02
N LEU A 243 18.81 0.94 -13.10
CA LEU A 243 20.24 1.10 -13.36
C LEU A 243 20.91 1.99 -12.30
N ILE A 244 20.29 3.11 -11.91
CA ILE A 244 20.78 3.96 -10.81
C ILE A 244 20.78 3.17 -9.50
N GLY A 245 19.76 2.34 -9.29
CA GLY A 245 19.68 1.45 -8.13
C GLY A 245 20.54 0.20 -8.21
N GLY A 246 21.30 0.01 -9.28
CA GLY A 246 22.13 -1.18 -9.52
C GLY A 246 23.14 -1.48 -8.43
N ILE A 247 23.62 -0.43 -7.74
CA ILE A 247 24.49 -0.57 -6.57
C ILE A 247 23.85 -1.44 -5.45
N ALA A 248 22.53 -1.41 -5.34
CA ALA A 248 21.79 -2.27 -4.41
C ALA A 248 21.39 -3.61 -5.05
N LEU A 249 21.05 -3.58 -6.33
CA LEU A 249 20.50 -4.74 -7.02
C LEU A 249 21.51 -5.87 -7.12
N VAL A 250 22.78 -5.56 -7.39
CA VAL A 250 23.83 -6.58 -7.58
C VAL A 250 24.05 -7.40 -6.30
N PRO A 251 24.33 -6.80 -5.12
CA PRO A 251 24.46 -7.57 -3.88
C PRO A 251 23.19 -8.32 -3.48
N ILE A 252 22.00 -7.71 -3.71
CA ILE A 252 20.73 -8.35 -3.40
C ILE A 252 20.49 -9.57 -4.31
N ALA A 253 20.81 -9.47 -5.60
CA ALA A 253 20.66 -10.57 -6.54
C ALA A 253 21.59 -11.73 -6.19
N ASP A 254 22.83 -11.44 -5.84
CA ASP A 254 23.82 -12.43 -5.42
C ASP A 254 23.32 -13.18 -4.17
N THR A 255 22.99 -12.46 -3.11
CA THR A 255 22.43 -13.03 -1.87
C THR A 255 21.17 -13.85 -2.14
N PHE A 256 20.30 -13.41 -3.06
CA PHE A 256 19.07 -14.14 -3.39
C PHE A 256 19.37 -15.44 -4.13
N LEU A 257 20.26 -15.41 -5.12
CA LEU A 257 20.62 -16.60 -5.92
C LEU A 257 21.28 -17.68 -5.08
N GLU A 258 22.05 -17.31 -4.06
CA GLU A 258 22.66 -18.24 -3.12
C GLU A 258 21.68 -18.76 -2.06
N SER A 259 20.53 -18.12 -1.90
CA SER A 259 19.55 -18.49 -0.88
C SER A 259 18.72 -19.72 -1.26
N ALA A 260 18.33 -20.52 -0.27
CA ALA A 260 17.38 -21.63 -0.45
C ALA A 260 16.03 -21.19 -1.06
N ARG A 261 15.70 -19.90 -0.98
CA ARG A 261 14.47 -19.34 -1.58
C ARG A 261 14.50 -19.33 -3.11
N ALA A 262 15.67 -19.20 -3.72
CA ALA A 262 15.82 -19.28 -5.19
C ALA A 262 15.34 -20.66 -5.73
N GLY A 263 15.69 -21.74 -5.05
CA GLY A 263 15.22 -23.08 -5.36
C GLY A 263 13.72 -23.30 -5.12
N ALA A 264 13.18 -22.70 -4.06
CA ALA A 264 11.76 -22.81 -3.71
C ALA A 264 10.82 -22.07 -4.69
N VAL A 265 11.29 -20.99 -5.30
CA VAL A 265 10.52 -20.24 -6.31
C VAL A 265 10.33 -21.07 -7.58
N SER A 266 11.35 -21.83 -7.99
CA SER A 266 11.31 -22.68 -9.19
C SER A 266 10.53 -24.00 -8.99
N GLY A 267 10.46 -24.52 -7.76
CA GLY A 267 9.85 -25.82 -7.42
C GLY A 267 8.35 -25.79 -7.07
N GLY A 268 7.71 -24.61 -7.08
CA GLY A 268 6.30 -24.50 -6.64
C GLY A 268 5.31 -25.14 -7.61
N SER A 269 4.48 -26.09 -7.11
CA SER A 269 3.39 -26.73 -7.87
C SER A 269 2.48 -25.70 -8.57
N THR A 270 2.28 -25.85 -9.86
CA THR A 270 1.35 -25.04 -10.68
C THR A 270 -0.07 -25.59 -10.67
N SER A 271 -0.32 -26.74 -10.02
CA SER A 271 -1.65 -27.35 -9.97
C SER A 271 -2.64 -26.44 -9.25
N GLY A 272 -3.84 -26.30 -9.81
CA GLY A 272 -4.96 -25.55 -9.21
C GLY A 272 -4.87 -24.03 -9.29
N LEU A 273 -3.92 -23.44 -10.04
CA LEU A 273 -3.77 -21.98 -10.15
C LEU A 273 -5.00 -21.27 -10.74
N PHE A 274 -5.68 -21.93 -11.66
CA PHE A 274 -6.87 -21.41 -12.34
C PHE A 274 -8.18 -21.91 -11.72
N HIS A 275 -8.13 -22.56 -10.57
CA HIS A 275 -9.31 -22.95 -9.81
C HIS A 275 -9.49 -21.98 -8.63
N PRO A 276 -10.67 -21.38 -8.46
CA PRO A 276 -10.92 -20.47 -7.33
C PRO A 276 -10.66 -21.15 -6.00
N TYR A 277 -10.27 -20.36 -5.01
CA TYR A 277 -10.22 -20.84 -3.62
C TYR A 277 -11.59 -21.39 -3.20
N LYS A 278 -11.57 -22.46 -2.40
CA LYS A 278 -12.78 -23.16 -1.94
C LYS A 278 -12.81 -23.27 -0.42
N GLY A 279 -14.00 -23.53 0.11
CA GLY A 279 -14.19 -23.86 1.52
C GLY A 279 -13.62 -22.80 2.48
N LYS A 280 -12.89 -23.24 3.48
CA LYS A 280 -12.31 -22.38 4.52
C LYS A 280 -11.41 -21.26 3.99
N THR A 281 -10.65 -21.50 2.93
CA THR A 281 -9.79 -20.46 2.33
C THR A 281 -10.61 -19.31 1.76
N LEU A 282 -11.67 -19.63 1.01
CA LEU A 282 -12.58 -18.61 0.48
C LEU A 282 -13.28 -17.84 1.60
N GLY A 283 -13.76 -18.55 2.63
CA GLY A 283 -14.35 -17.94 3.81
C GLY A 283 -13.40 -16.97 4.52
N THR A 284 -12.13 -17.38 4.67
CA THR A 284 -11.09 -16.54 5.26
C THR A 284 -10.87 -15.25 4.47
N ILE A 285 -10.88 -15.31 3.13
CA ILE A 285 -10.72 -14.12 2.28
C ILE A 285 -11.84 -13.11 2.57
N PHE A 286 -13.09 -13.56 2.66
CA PHE A 286 -14.21 -12.68 2.98
C PHE A 286 -14.21 -12.21 4.43
N ALA A 287 -13.80 -13.07 5.38
CA ALA A 287 -13.69 -12.69 6.77
C ALA A 287 -12.70 -11.54 7.01
N ARG A 288 -11.68 -11.40 6.16
CA ARG A 288 -10.70 -10.30 6.20
C ARG A 288 -11.27 -8.92 5.93
N PHE A 289 -12.47 -8.82 5.42
CA PHE A 289 -13.17 -7.53 5.35
C PHE A 289 -13.63 -7.02 6.71
N PHE A 290 -13.76 -7.89 7.72
CA PHE A 290 -14.40 -7.57 8.98
C PHE A 290 -13.53 -7.82 10.21
N SER A 291 -12.54 -8.69 10.10
CA SER A 291 -11.75 -9.13 11.25
C SER A 291 -10.26 -9.22 10.93
N ASN A 292 -9.45 -8.81 11.88
CA ASN A 292 -8.00 -9.02 11.91
C ASN A 292 -7.60 -10.18 12.84
N GLN A 293 -8.50 -10.66 13.68
CA GLN A 293 -8.26 -11.79 14.60
C GLN A 293 -8.56 -13.11 13.91
N MET A 294 -7.64 -13.56 13.05
CA MET A 294 -7.81 -14.80 12.28
C MET A 294 -6.64 -15.77 12.51
N LEU A 295 -5.97 -15.64 13.65
CA LEU A 295 -4.81 -16.46 13.98
C LEU A 295 -5.21 -17.83 14.57
N GLY A 296 -6.50 -18.02 14.89
CA GLY A 296 -6.99 -19.26 15.51
C GLY A 296 -6.44 -19.50 16.93
N ILE A 297 -5.88 -18.48 17.53
CA ILE A 297 -5.52 -18.44 18.94
C ILE A 297 -6.83 -18.52 19.70
N ASP A 298 -7.15 -19.13 20.67
CA ASP A 298 -8.40 -19.19 21.44
C ASP A 298 -9.61 -19.86 20.75
N LYS A 299 -9.40 -20.58 19.67
CA LYS A 299 -10.47 -21.29 18.93
C LYS A 299 -11.62 -20.41 18.42
N GLU A 300 -11.43 -19.09 18.36
CA GLU A 300 -12.47 -18.17 17.90
C GLU A 300 -12.70 -18.18 16.40
N TYR A 301 -11.78 -18.80 15.64
CA TYR A 301 -11.84 -18.84 14.19
C TYR A 301 -11.56 -20.24 13.65
N SER A 302 -12.52 -20.82 12.94
CA SER A 302 -12.44 -22.16 12.35
C SER A 302 -11.95 -22.21 10.91
N GLY A 303 -11.64 -21.05 10.30
CA GLY A 303 -11.11 -20.93 8.94
C GLY A 303 -9.64 -21.33 8.83
N ASN A 304 -9.03 -21.06 7.68
CA ASN A 304 -7.60 -21.20 7.51
C ASN A 304 -6.88 -20.12 8.33
N LEU A 305 -5.89 -20.52 9.08
CA LEU A 305 -4.99 -19.60 9.76
C LEU A 305 -4.37 -18.65 8.75
N ASN A 306 -4.43 -17.38 9.05
CA ASN A 306 -3.93 -16.36 8.17
C ASN A 306 -3.06 -15.37 8.92
N TYR A 307 -1.82 -15.67 8.90
CA TYR A 307 -0.80 -14.90 9.51
C TYR A 307 -0.57 -13.59 8.74
N TYR A 308 -0.69 -12.45 9.38
CA TYR A 308 -0.47 -11.10 8.86
C TYR A 308 -1.40 -10.57 7.77
N GLU A 309 -2.39 -11.31 7.34
CA GLU A 309 -3.22 -10.83 6.23
C GLU A 309 -4.60 -10.31 6.67
N GLY A 310 -4.74 -9.77 7.88
CA GLY A 310 -5.99 -9.30 8.45
C GLY A 310 -6.88 -8.48 7.50
N ILE A 311 -7.37 -7.33 7.91
CA ILE A 311 -8.33 -6.51 7.15
C ILE A 311 -7.68 -5.85 5.90
N VAL A 312 -6.92 -6.60 5.11
CA VAL A 312 -6.16 -6.06 3.97
C VAL A 312 -7.03 -5.71 2.77
N LEU A 313 -8.25 -6.23 2.71
CA LEU A 313 -9.21 -5.96 1.63
C LEU A 313 -10.21 -4.86 1.99
N ALA A 314 -10.22 -4.36 3.22
CA ALA A 314 -11.12 -3.32 3.65
C ALA A 314 -10.37 -2.03 3.95
N VAL A 315 -10.63 -1.02 3.18
CA VAL A 315 -10.18 0.34 3.48
C VAL A 315 -11.11 0.94 4.54
N SER A 316 -12.41 0.71 4.39
CA SER A 316 -13.45 1.20 5.28
C SER A 316 -14.77 0.51 4.94
N ILE A 317 -15.72 0.47 5.89
CA ILE A 317 -17.10 0.07 5.62
C ILE A 317 -17.70 0.84 4.41
N LEU A 318 -17.23 2.06 4.19
CA LEU A 318 -17.62 2.89 3.04
C LEU A 318 -17.29 2.26 1.69
N THR A 319 -16.35 1.31 1.62
CA THR A 319 -16.06 0.57 0.38
C THR A 319 -17.30 -0.14 -0.14
N VAL A 320 -18.03 -0.85 0.72
CA VAL A 320 -19.26 -1.56 0.34
C VAL A 320 -20.33 -0.57 -0.10
N PHE A 321 -20.47 0.56 0.60
CA PHE A 321 -21.39 1.63 0.22
C PHE A 321 -21.04 2.25 -1.13
N ALA A 322 -19.76 2.52 -1.39
CA ALA A 322 -19.30 3.07 -2.65
C ALA A 322 -19.58 2.12 -3.82
N ILE A 323 -19.21 0.85 -3.69
CA ILE A 323 -19.47 -0.18 -4.70
C ILE A 323 -20.98 -0.28 -4.98
N SER A 324 -21.80 -0.42 -3.94
CA SER A 324 -23.26 -0.55 -4.06
C SER A 324 -23.89 0.67 -4.71
N TYR A 325 -23.45 1.86 -4.36
CA TYR A 325 -23.92 3.10 -4.99
C TYR A 325 -23.62 3.12 -6.49
N PHE A 326 -22.39 2.81 -6.89
CA PHE A 326 -22.02 2.80 -8.31
C PHE A 326 -22.69 1.66 -9.10
N LEU A 327 -23.04 0.54 -8.47
CA LEU A 327 -23.83 -0.53 -9.06
C LEU A 327 -25.28 -0.11 -9.32
N VAL A 328 -25.87 0.71 -8.45
CA VAL A 328 -27.24 1.23 -8.62
C VAL A 328 -27.29 2.38 -9.61
N LYS A 329 -26.30 3.25 -9.64
CA LYS A 329 -26.26 4.44 -10.51
C LYS A 329 -26.09 4.04 -11.97
N LYS A 330 -27.13 4.28 -12.81
CA LYS A 330 -27.15 3.87 -14.24
C LYS A 330 -25.89 4.27 -15.02
N ALA A 331 -25.41 5.50 -14.82
CA ALA A 331 -24.26 6.05 -15.55
C ALA A 331 -22.94 5.31 -15.27
N THR A 332 -22.81 4.66 -14.12
CA THR A 332 -21.56 4.01 -13.69
C THR A 332 -21.69 2.49 -13.57
N ARG A 333 -22.92 1.96 -13.62
CA ARG A 333 -23.24 0.55 -13.35
C ARG A 333 -22.34 -0.44 -14.07
N ILE A 334 -22.18 -0.33 -15.38
CA ILE A 334 -21.41 -1.28 -16.19
C ILE A 334 -19.94 -1.25 -15.76
N LYS A 335 -19.38 -0.06 -15.54
CA LYS A 335 -18.00 0.09 -15.08
C LYS A 335 -17.83 -0.47 -13.66
N ALA A 336 -18.80 -0.23 -12.78
CA ALA A 336 -18.79 -0.75 -11.41
C ALA A 336 -18.89 -2.28 -11.39
N ILE A 337 -19.76 -2.89 -12.22
CA ILE A 337 -19.86 -4.35 -12.36
C ILE A 337 -18.50 -4.90 -12.82
N PHE A 338 -17.94 -4.35 -13.89
CA PHE A 338 -16.66 -4.82 -14.44
C PHE A 338 -15.52 -4.73 -13.41
N LEU A 339 -15.35 -3.57 -12.76
CA LEU A 339 -14.30 -3.36 -11.78
C LEU A 339 -14.47 -4.24 -10.55
N THR A 340 -15.70 -4.40 -10.05
CA THR A 340 -16.00 -5.27 -8.91
C THR A 340 -15.73 -6.74 -9.26
N ALA A 341 -16.20 -7.18 -10.44
CA ALA A 341 -15.96 -8.54 -10.91
C ALA A 341 -14.46 -8.82 -11.10
N LEU A 342 -13.72 -7.87 -11.67
CA LEU A 342 -12.26 -7.96 -11.81
C LEU A 342 -11.58 -8.05 -10.44
N MET A 343 -11.96 -7.21 -9.48
CA MET A 343 -11.41 -7.24 -8.12
C MET A 343 -11.68 -8.59 -7.44
N VAL A 344 -12.92 -9.07 -7.50
CA VAL A 344 -13.29 -10.38 -6.94
C VAL A 344 -12.50 -11.50 -7.62
N PHE A 345 -12.41 -11.48 -8.95
CA PHE A 345 -11.64 -12.45 -9.71
C PHE A 345 -10.18 -12.49 -9.26
N LEU A 346 -9.53 -11.33 -9.19
CA LEU A 346 -8.11 -11.24 -8.78
C LEU A 346 -7.89 -11.78 -7.36
N VAL A 347 -8.81 -11.52 -6.44
CA VAL A 347 -8.70 -11.94 -5.03
C VAL A 347 -8.97 -13.42 -4.84
N VAL A 348 -9.93 -13.96 -5.60
CA VAL A 348 -10.39 -15.35 -5.46
C VAL A 348 -9.50 -16.34 -6.23
N MET A 349 -8.69 -15.87 -7.19
CA MET A 349 -7.84 -16.73 -8.00
C MET A 349 -6.42 -16.87 -7.44
N PRO A 350 -5.96 -18.08 -7.10
CA PRO A 350 -4.58 -18.35 -6.65
C PRO A 350 -3.52 -17.87 -7.63
N PHE A 351 -3.85 -17.85 -8.92
CA PHE A 351 -3.00 -17.35 -9.99
C PHE A 351 -2.45 -15.94 -9.70
N THR A 352 -3.30 -15.02 -9.24
CA THR A 352 -2.89 -13.64 -8.93
C THR A 352 -1.80 -13.61 -7.85
N SER A 353 -2.01 -14.33 -6.76
CA SER A 353 -1.02 -14.44 -5.69
C SER A 353 0.25 -15.13 -6.16
N ARG A 354 0.14 -16.19 -6.97
CA ARG A 354 1.31 -16.89 -7.51
C ARG A 354 2.16 -15.99 -8.41
N VAL A 355 1.53 -15.17 -9.24
CA VAL A 355 2.24 -14.24 -10.14
C VAL A 355 2.86 -13.09 -9.36
N LEU A 356 2.12 -12.48 -8.43
CA LEU A 356 2.56 -11.25 -7.78
C LEU A 356 3.44 -11.49 -6.55
N VAL A 357 3.24 -12.59 -5.82
CA VAL A 357 3.96 -12.86 -4.55
C VAL A 357 4.63 -14.23 -4.50
N PHE A 358 4.67 -14.92 -5.62
CA PHE A 358 5.31 -16.25 -5.81
C PHE A 358 4.75 -17.37 -4.92
N THR A 359 3.67 -17.13 -4.17
CA THR A 359 2.99 -18.10 -3.32
C THR A 359 1.50 -18.13 -3.65
N LYS A 360 0.82 -19.28 -3.38
CA LYS A 360 -0.61 -19.43 -3.70
C LYS A 360 -1.54 -18.71 -2.72
N ASN A 361 -1.14 -18.57 -1.46
CA ASN A 361 -2.05 -18.20 -0.37
C ASN A 361 -1.77 -16.84 0.26
N SER A 362 -0.94 -16.01 -0.34
CA SER A 362 -0.62 -14.68 0.19
C SER A 362 -1.28 -13.58 -0.63
N HIS A 363 -1.91 -12.63 0.04
CA HIS A 363 -2.56 -11.47 -0.57
C HIS A 363 -1.80 -10.16 -0.27
N ARG A 364 -0.48 -10.22 -0.10
CA ARG A 364 0.36 -9.04 0.17
C ARG A 364 0.25 -7.95 -0.91
N TRP A 365 -0.19 -8.30 -2.10
CA TRP A 365 -0.45 -7.39 -3.22
C TRP A 365 -1.75 -6.58 -3.08
N CYS A 366 -2.61 -6.86 -2.09
CA CYS A 366 -3.92 -6.20 -1.93
C CYS A 366 -3.84 -4.70 -1.62
N PHE A 367 -2.67 -4.15 -1.29
CA PHE A 367 -2.50 -2.70 -1.19
C PHE A 367 -2.95 -1.97 -2.47
N MET A 368 -2.79 -2.58 -3.63
CA MET A 368 -3.24 -2.04 -4.91
C MET A 368 -4.77 -1.91 -4.95
N ILE A 369 -5.47 -2.91 -4.43
CA ILE A 369 -6.93 -2.89 -4.30
C ILE A 369 -7.34 -1.80 -3.31
N CYS A 370 -6.72 -1.74 -2.14
CA CYS A 370 -7.00 -0.71 -1.14
C CYS A 370 -6.82 0.71 -1.69
N PHE A 371 -5.81 0.91 -2.54
CA PHE A 371 -5.58 2.20 -3.19
C PHE A 371 -6.71 2.60 -4.15
N VAL A 372 -7.26 1.62 -4.89
CA VAL A 372 -8.41 1.83 -5.80
C VAL A 372 -9.72 1.97 -5.01
N GLU A 373 -9.90 1.22 -3.94
CA GLU A 373 -11.06 1.35 -3.04
C GLU A 373 -11.11 2.74 -2.40
N ALA A 374 -9.98 3.28 -1.99
CA ALA A 374 -9.89 4.64 -1.47
C ALA A 374 -10.34 5.68 -2.51
N LEU A 375 -9.96 5.51 -3.78
CA LEU A 375 -10.48 6.34 -4.88
C LEU A 375 -12.01 6.19 -5.02
N ALA A 376 -12.53 4.97 -4.95
CA ALA A 376 -13.96 4.72 -5.05
C ALA A 376 -14.75 5.39 -3.91
N ILE A 377 -14.23 5.34 -2.67
CA ILE A 377 -14.80 6.03 -1.51
C ILE A 377 -14.83 7.55 -1.76
N GLY A 378 -13.73 8.11 -2.23
CA GLY A 378 -13.67 9.55 -2.53
C GLY A 378 -14.66 9.98 -3.58
N LEU A 379 -14.75 9.24 -4.69
CA LEU A 379 -15.72 9.50 -5.76
C LEU A 379 -17.17 9.35 -5.26
N PHE A 380 -17.43 8.33 -4.45
CA PHE A 380 -18.74 8.12 -3.83
C PHE A 380 -19.15 9.32 -2.97
N LEU A 381 -18.30 9.74 -2.05
CA LEU A 381 -18.61 10.89 -1.18
C LEU A 381 -18.79 12.18 -1.99
N GLN A 382 -17.91 12.41 -2.98
CA GLN A 382 -18.04 13.58 -3.85
C GLN A 382 -19.36 13.59 -4.62
N ASP A 383 -19.78 12.43 -5.10
CA ASP A 383 -21.04 12.26 -5.82
C ASP A 383 -22.25 12.44 -4.89
N VAL A 384 -22.23 11.82 -3.70
CA VAL A 384 -23.36 11.91 -2.74
C VAL A 384 -23.63 13.35 -2.32
N PHE A 385 -22.58 14.14 -2.09
CA PHE A 385 -22.75 15.56 -1.75
C PHE A 385 -23.27 16.41 -2.91
N ARG A 386 -23.11 15.95 -4.17
CA ARG A 386 -23.60 16.63 -5.38
C ARG A 386 -24.90 16.05 -5.93
N GLU A 387 -25.24 14.82 -5.53
CA GLU A 387 -26.37 14.06 -6.09
C GLU A 387 -27.71 14.64 -5.63
N LYS A 388 -28.48 15.07 -6.60
CA LYS A 388 -29.86 15.57 -6.36
C LYS A 388 -30.85 14.41 -6.20
N ASN A 389 -30.54 13.21 -6.73
CA ASN A 389 -31.44 12.07 -6.68
C ASN A 389 -31.21 11.24 -5.41
N LYS A 390 -31.88 11.62 -4.34
CA LYS A 390 -31.85 10.92 -3.04
C LYS A 390 -32.22 9.44 -3.15
N LYS A 391 -33.08 9.06 -4.13
CA LYS A 391 -33.45 7.66 -4.35
C LYS A 391 -32.27 6.78 -4.72
N THR A 392 -31.35 7.26 -5.57
CA THR A 392 -30.12 6.51 -5.92
C THR A 392 -29.25 6.27 -4.69
N VAL A 393 -29.11 7.29 -3.84
CA VAL A 393 -28.32 7.17 -2.60
C VAL A 393 -28.97 6.17 -1.64
N LEU A 394 -30.27 6.27 -1.44
CA LEU A 394 -31.02 5.34 -0.56
C LEU A 394 -30.97 3.90 -1.07
N CYS A 395 -31.20 3.67 -2.37
CA CYS A 395 -31.13 2.32 -2.95
C CYS A 395 -29.70 1.75 -2.86
N GLY A 396 -28.67 2.56 -3.09
CA GLY A 396 -27.27 2.16 -2.90
C GLY A 396 -26.97 1.80 -1.45
N GLY A 397 -27.45 2.62 -0.51
CA GLY A 397 -27.32 2.35 0.93
C GLY A 397 -28.04 1.06 1.36
N ALA A 398 -29.27 0.84 0.90
CA ALA A 398 -30.01 -0.38 1.19
C ALA A 398 -29.29 -1.63 0.64
N LEU A 399 -28.80 -1.57 -0.59
CA LEU A 399 -28.02 -2.66 -1.19
C LEU A 399 -26.75 -2.92 -0.38
N ALA A 400 -26.03 -1.86 0.03
CA ALA A 400 -24.82 -1.98 0.86
C ALA A 400 -25.12 -2.66 2.20
N THR A 401 -26.21 -2.26 2.86
CA THR A 401 -26.63 -2.86 4.14
C THR A 401 -26.95 -4.35 3.98
N ILE A 402 -27.64 -4.72 2.91
CA ILE A 402 -27.95 -6.14 2.61
C ILE A 402 -26.65 -6.94 2.37
N ILE A 403 -25.75 -6.41 1.53
CA ILE A 403 -24.46 -7.08 1.24
C ILE A 403 -23.66 -7.23 2.54
N TYR A 404 -23.57 -6.16 3.34
CA TYR A 404 -22.83 -6.17 4.58
C TYR A 404 -23.41 -7.18 5.59
N ALA A 405 -24.73 -7.20 5.76
CA ALA A 405 -25.40 -8.16 6.62
C ALA A 405 -25.17 -9.61 6.16
N ALA A 406 -25.28 -9.87 4.85
CA ALA A 406 -25.01 -11.19 4.29
C ALA A 406 -23.57 -11.63 4.52
N MET A 407 -22.60 -10.72 4.34
CA MET A 407 -21.18 -11.00 4.61
C MET A 407 -20.94 -11.26 6.10
N MET A 408 -21.57 -10.51 7.01
CA MET A 408 -21.48 -10.73 8.45
C MET A 408 -22.04 -12.09 8.86
N VAL A 409 -23.20 -12.48 8.35
CA VAL A 409 -23.78 -13.80 8.59
C VAL A 409 -22.84 -14.91 8.08
N PHE A 410 -22.28 -14.73 6.89
CA PHE A 410 -21.34 -15.67 6.32
C PHE A 410 -20.07 -15.79 7.19
N VAL A 411 -19.48 -14.69 7.61
CA VAL A 411 -18.29 -14.68 8.49
C VAL A 411 -18.61 -15.33 9.85
N TYR A 412 -19.79 -15.04 10.39
CA TYR A 412 -20.23 -15.62 11.66
C TYR A 412 -20.35 -17.15 11.62
N SER A 413 -20.61 -17.75 10.46
CA SER A 413 -20.65 -19.20 10.27
C SER A 413 -19.28 -19.90 10.44
N PHE A 414 -18.19 -19.13 10.54
CA PHE A 414 -16.83 -19.64 10.77
C PHE A 414 -16.35 -19.49 12.24
N LYS A 415 -17.19 -18.97 13.13
CA LYS A 415 -16.90 -18.86 14.56
C LYS A 415 -17.12 -20.16 15.33
#